data_545afc9759ff9108b55d2a69f9a9f2f2
#
_entry.id   545afc9759ff9108b55d2a69f9a9f2f2
#
_cell.length_a   1.000
_cell.length_b   1.000
_cell.length_c   1.000
_cell.angle_alpha   90.00
_cell.angle_beta   90.00
_cell.angle_gamma   90.00
#
_symmetry.space_group_name_H-M   'P 1'
#
loop_
_entity.id
_entity.type
_entity.pdbx_description
1 polymer ?
#
loop_
_entity_poly.entity_id
_entity_poly.type
_entity_poly.pdbx_seq_one_letter_code
_entity_poly.pdbx_strand_id
1 'polypeptide(L)'
;METKFDLPQRVSSEESYRKRDTLFSQIPFWMLLKDLPEMILILSDTRQIVYYNDSFREYNGAQDDVELVGKRLGEVLQCRNREGDPYGCGTTEQCECCGAGQAIFNTRLLQKKQYGECNMIVERDQKEEALSLEVYSNPLFI
;
A
#
# COMPACT_ATOMS: atom_id res chain seq x y z
N MET A 1 8.91 18.88 8.87
CA MET A 1 9.13 18.10 7.63
C MET A 1 7.99 18.33 6.68
N GLU A 2 8.31 18.82 5.52
CA GLU A 2 7.31 19.08 4.50
C GLU A 2 7.39 18.02 3.41
N THR A 3 6.24 17.52 3.00
CA THR A 3 6.08 16.69 1.83
C THR A 3 5.20 17.41 0.81
N LYS A 4 5.19 16.92 -0.42
CA LYS A 4 4.42 17.55 -1.49
C LYS A 4 3.01 16.98 -1.62
N PHE A 5 2.67 15.96 -0.86
CA PHE A 5 1.34 15.36 -0.84
C PHE A 5 1.02 14.77 0.53
N ASP A 6 1.27 13.48 0.77
CA ASP A 6 0.91 12.82 2.03
C ASP A 6 2.04 12.88 3.06
N LEU A 7 1.76 12.49 4.30
CA LEU A 7 2.67 12.63 5.41
C LEU A 7 3.88 11.67 5.31
N PRO A 8 5.08 12.09 5.76
CA PRO A 8 6.28 11.27 5.66
C PRO A 8 6.43 10.23 6.76
N GLN A 9 5.68 10.35 7.86
CA GLN A 9 5.86 9.51 9.04
C GLN A 9 5.82 8.04 8.69
N ARG A 10 6.75 7.29 9.27
CA ARG A 10 6.90 5.86 9.06
C ARG A 10 7.25 5.19 10.38
N VAL A 11 6.76 3.99 10.59
CA VAL A 11 7.14 3.17 11.75
C VAL A 11 8.09 2.06 11.31
N SER A 12 8.73 1.41 12.27
CA SER A 12 9.61 0.28 11.99
C SER A 12 8.85 -0.92 11.44
N SER A 13 9.55 -1.83 10.79
CA SER A 13 8.97 -3.10 10.35
C SER A 13 8.43 -3.90 11.53
N GLU A 14 9.13 -3.86 12.67
CA GLU A 14 8.65 -4.54 13.89
C GLU A 14 7.30 -4.01 14.33
N GLU A 15 7.10 -2.70 14.29
CA GLU A 15 5.82 -2.10 14.64
C GLU A 15 4.73 -2.48 13.64
N SER A 16 5.05 -2.59 12.37
CA SER A 16 4.12 -3.08 11.35
C SER A 16 3.71 -4.53 11.61
N TYR A 17 4.63 -5.37 12.02
CA TYR A 17 4.31 -6.75 12.43
C TYR A 17 3.40 -6.79 13.66
N ARG A 18 3.62 -5.93 14.65
CA ARG A 18 2.75 -5.84 15.83
C ARG A 18 1.33 -5.43 15.45
N LYS A 19 1.19 -4.47 14.54
CA LYS A 19 -0.11 -4.05 14.03
C LYS A 19 -0.81 -5.21 13.32
N ARG A 20 -0.09 -6.00 12.55
CA ARG A 20 -0.61 -7.21 11.91
C ARG A 20 -1.09 -8.22 12.95
N ASP A 21 -0.31 -8.47 13.99
CA ASP A 21 -0.69 -9.41 15.03
C ASP A 21 -1.96 -8.97 15.76
N THR A 22 -2.12 -7.66 15.98
CA THR A 22 -3.34 -7.10 16.54
C THR A 22 -4.53 -7.37 15.63
N LEU A 23 -4.38 -7.16 14.32
CA LEU A 23 -5.41 -7.49 13.33
C LEU A 23 -5.81 -8.96 13.42
N PHE A 24 -4.85 -9.85 13.41
CA PHE A 24 -5.10 -11.29 13.41
C PHE A 24 -5.83 -11.75 14.68
N SER A 25 -5.59 -11.10 15.82
CA SER A 25 -6.26 -11.43 17.07
C SER A 25 -7.68 -10.90 17.15
N GLN A 26 -7.98 -9.79 16.46
CA GLN A 26 -9.29 -9.13 16.52
C GLN A 26 -10.20 -9.47 15.35
N ILE A 27 -9.62 -9.82 14.19
CA ILE A 27 -10.37 -10.04 12.96
C ILE A 27 -10.02 -11.42 12.39
N PRO A 28 -10.78 -12.47 12.72
CA PRO A 28 -10.48 -13.82 12.24
C PRO A 28 -10.79 -14.03 10.75
N PHE A 29 -11.47 -13.10 10.10
CA PHE A 29 -11.88 -13.26 8.70
C PHE A 29 -10.72 -13.13 7.69
N TRP A 30 -9.50 -12.84 8.13
CA TRP A 30 -8.35 -12.81 7.24
C TRP A 30 -8.15 -14.11 6.48
N MET A 31 -8.60 -15.23 7.04
CA MET A 31 -8.56 -16.53 6.38
C MET A 31 -9.43 -16.57 5.12
N LEU A 32 -10.51 -15.79 5.10
CA LEU A 32 -11.39 -15.69 3.94
C LEU A 32 -10.79 -14.82 2.84
N LEU A 33 -9.98 -13.85 3.21
CA LEU A 33 -9.35 -12.93 2.25
C LEU A 33 -8.13 -13.52 1.57
N LYS A 34 -7.49 -14.49 2.23
CA LYS A 34 -6.19 -15.01 1.82
C LYS A 34 -6.19 -15.54 0.38
N ASP A 35 -7.22 -16.27 -0.02
CA ASP A 35 -7.28 -16.98 -1.30
C ASP A 35 -8.14 -16.26 -2.34
N LEU A 36 -8.61 -15.03 -2.08
CA LEU A 36 -9.38 -14.27 -3.07
C LEU A 36 -8.50 -13.88 -4.26
N PRO A 37 -9.07 -13.87 -5.48
CA PRO A 37 -8.30 -13.56 -6.68
C PRO A 37 -7.87 -12.08 -6.77
N GLU A 38 -8.61 -11.18 -6.14
CA GLU A 38 -8.25 -9.77 -6.08
C GLU A 38 -7.07 -9.56 -5.12
N MET A 39 -6.22 -8.59 -5.43
CA MET A 39 -5.15 -8.20 -4.52
C MET A 39 -5.73 -7.39 -3.36
N ILE A 40 -5.53 -7.86 -2.15
CA ILE A 40 -6.06 -7.24 -0.93
C ILE A 40 -4.91 -6.88 0.00
N LEU A 41 -4.92 -5.63 0.44
CA LEU A 41 -3.95 -5.09 1.39
C LEU A 41 -4.69 -4.44 2.55
N ILE A 42 -4.10 -4.51 3.73
CA ILE A 42 -4.45 -3.64 4.84
C ILE A 42 -3.24 -2.79 5.14
N LEU A 43 -3.45 -1.48 5.11
CA LEU A 43 -2.40 -0.49 5.37
C LEU A 43 -2.63 0.14 6.74
N SER A 44 -1.53 0.44 7.41
CA SER A 44 -1.59 1.22 8.65
C SER A 44 -1.87 2.71 8.33
N ASP A 45 -2.02 3.50 9.38
CA ASP A 45 -2.18 4.95 9.26
C ASP A 45 -0.97 5.66 8.65
N THR A 46 0.18 5.01 8.61
CA THR A 46 1.38 5.50 7.93
C THR A 46 1.53 4.95 6.52
N ARG A 47 0.49 4.33 5.97
CA ARG A 47 0.41 3.75 4.62
C ARG A 47 1.35 2.56 4.40
N GLN A 48 1.77 1.91 5.48
CA GLN A 48 2.65 0.75 5.40
C GLN A 48 1.81 -0.54 5.45
N ILE A 49 2.22 -1.53 4.66
CA ILE A 49 1.52 -2.81 4.57
C ILE A 49 1.64 -3.56 5.90
N VAL A 50 0.50 -3.95 6.47
CA VAL A 50 0.43 -4.80 7.65
C VAL A 50 -0.17 -6.17 7.33
N TYR A 51 -0.97 -6.27 6.27
CA TYR A 51 -1.53 -7.53 5.79
C TYR A 51 -1.61 -7.51 4.26
N TYR A 52 -1.43 -8.65 3.65
CA TYR A 52 -1.63 -8.87 2.21
C TYR A 52 -2.14 -10.29 2.00
N ASN A 53 -2.87 -10.50 0.89
CA ASN A 53 -3.32 -11.83 0.55
C ASN A 53 -2.37 -12.50 -0.45
N ASP A 54 -2.63 -13.78 -0.76
CA ASP A 54 -1.78 -14.56 -1.66
C ASP A 54 -1.69 -13.96 -3.06
N SER A 55 -2.78 -13.41 -3.59
CA SER A 55 -2.78 -12.78 -4.91
C SER A 55 -1.79 -11.63 -5.02
N PHE A 56 -1.70 -10.80 -3.99
CA PHE A 56 -0.72 -9.70 -3.96
C PHE A 56 0.71 -10.22 -3.89
N ARG A 57 0.95 -11.20 -3.02
CA ARG A 57 2.28 -11.81 -2.88
C ARG A 57 2.74 -12.44 -4.19
N GLU A 58 1.88 -13.22 -4.83
CA GLU A 58 2.20 -13.90 -6.08
C GLU A 58 2.47 -12.93 -7.22
N TYR A 59 1.66 -11.87 -7.32
CA TYR A 59 1.87 -10.84 -8.33
C TYR A 59 3.26 -10.20 -8.23
N ASN A 60 3.73 -9.99 -7.00
CA ASN A 60 5.04 -9.36 -6.76
C ASN A 60 6.19 -10.34 -6.70
N GLY A 61 5.93 -11.65 -6.77
CA GLY A 61 6.97 -12.67 -6.68
C GLY A 61 7.69 -12.71 -5.34
N ALA A 62 7.06 -12.17 -4.29
CA ALA A 62 7.67 -12.13 -2.96
C ALA A 62 7.74 -13.53 -2.34
N GLN A 63 8.84 -13.81 -1.67
CA GLN A 63 9.08 -15.11 -1.05
C GLN A 63 8.62 -15.15 0.40
N ASP A 64 8.69 -14.01 1.10
CA ASP A 64 8.34 -13.94 2.51
C ASP A 64 7.83 -12.55 2.91
N ASP A 65 7.41 -12.45 4.18
CA ASP A 65 6.86 -11.21 4.75
C ASP A 65 7.85 -10.04 4.77
N VAL A 66 9.13 -10.32 4.88
CA VAL A 66 10.16 -9.28 5.00
C VAL A 66 10.18 -8.37 3.77
N GLU A 67 9.83 -8.93 2.62
CA GLU A 67 9.78 -8.17 1.37
C GLU A 67 8.56 -7.25 1.26
N LEU A 68 7.53 -7.47 2.07
CA LEU A 68 6.24 -6.80 1.93
C LEU A 68 5.81 -6.00 3.15
N VAL A 69 5.87 -6.59 4.35
CA VAL A 69 5.38 -5.93 5.57
C VAL A 69 6.25 -4.73 5.92
N GLY A 70 5.62 -3.62 6.23
CA GLY A 70 6.29 -2.35 6.54
C GLY A 70 6.62 -1.50 5.32
N LYS A 71 6.43 -2.03 4.13
CA LYS A 71 6.64 -1.29 2.87
C LYS A 71 5.39 -0.53 2.48
N ARG A 72 5.54 0.45 1.61
CA ARG A 72 4.40 1.14 0.99
C ARG A 72 4.12 0.55 -0.38
N LEU A 73 2.90 0.72 -0.86
CA LEU A 73 2.43 0.11 -2.10
C LEU A 73 3.36 0.36 -3.29
N GLY A 74 3.73 1.61 -3.53
CA GLY A 74 4.60 1.95 -4.65
C GLY A 74 6.00 1.37 -4.53
N GLU A 75 6.47 1.17 -3.30
CA GLU A 75 7.78 0.54 -3.05
C GLU A 75 7.76 -0.93 -3.47
N VAL A 76 6.69 -1.65 -3.16
CA VAL A 76 6.54 -3.06 -3.52
C VAL A 76 6.28 -3.22 -5.01
N LEU A 77 5.39 -2.40 -5.59
CA LEU A 77 5.10 -2.44 -7.02
C LEU A 77 6.22 -1.85 -7.88
N GLN A 78 7.22 -1.24 -7.25
CA GLN A 78 8.36 -0.60 -7.92
C GLN A 78 7.94 0.57 -8.81
N CYS A 79 7.00 1.39 -8.31
CA CYS A 79 6.61 2.63 -8.96
C CYS A 79 7.85 3.52 -9.14
N ARG A 80 8.02 4.11 -10.32
CA ARG A 80 9.20 4.96 -10.57
C ARG A 80 9.25 6.21 -9.69
N ASN A 81 8.13 6.58 -9.08
CA ASN A 81 8.04 7.72 -8.17
C ASN A 81 8.31 7.34 -6.71
N ARG A 82 8.63 6.08 -6.42
CA ARG A 82 8.85 5.59 -5.05
C ARG A 82 10.01 6.27 -4.34
N GLU A 83 11.00 6.71 -5.11
CA GLU A 83 12.20 7.35 -4.61
C GLU A 83 12.36 8.81 -5.10
N GLY A 84 11.32 9.35 -5.73
CA GLY A 84 11.35 10.70 -6.29
C GLY A 84 11.40 11.80 -5.24
N ASP A 85 11.18 11.46 -3.99
CA ASP A 85 11.29 12.33 -2.83
C ASP A 85 11.91 11.50 -1.70
N PRO A 86 12.72 12.08 -0.81
CA PRO A 86 13.38 11.31 0.26
C PRO A 86 12.41 10.61 1.21
N TYR A 87 11.13 10.96 1.19
CA TYR A 87 10.13 10.39 2.09
C TYR A 87 9.35 9.21 1.49
N GLY A 88 9.61 8.85 0.24
CA GLY A 88 9.08 7.63 -0.38
C GLY A 88 7.69 7.76 -1.00
N CYS A 89 7.04 6.62 -1.18
CA CYS A 89 5.73 6.53 -1.83
C CYS A 89 4.67 7.39 -1.14
N GLY A 90 3.90 8.12 -1.92
CA GLY A 90 2.80 8.98 -1.44
C GLY A 90 3.20 10.42 -1.16
N THR A 91 4.48 10.77 -1.26
CA THR A 91 4.99 12.07 -0.82
C THR A 91 5.42 13.02 -1.95
N THR A 92 5.42 12.57 -3.20
CA THR A 92 5.84 13.38 -4.35
C THR A 92 4.65 14.08 -5.00
N GLU A 93 4.94 15.07 -5.86
CA GLU A 93 3.90 15.75 -6.64
C GLU A 93 3.13 14.78 -7.54
N GLN A 94 3.81 13.79 -8.10
CA GLN A 94 3.19 12.79 -8.96
C GLN A 94 2.20 11.92 -8.20
N CYS A 95 2.41 11.72 -6.90
CA CYS A 95 1.50 10.96 -6.04
C CYS A 95 0.15 11.66 -5.86
N GLU A 96 0.10 12.97 -5.97
CA GLU A 96 -1.14 13.75 -5.94
C GLU A 96 -2.05 13.39 -7.11
N CYS A 97 -1.48 13.00 -8.25
CA CYS A 97 -2.22 12.56 -9.44
C CYS A 97 -2.41 11.04 -9.49
N CYS A 98 -1.83 10.29 -8.56
CA CYS A 98 -1.97 8.84 -8.48
C CYS A 98 -3.32 8.47 -7.89
N GLY A 99 -4.12 7.68 -8.63
CA GLY A 99 -5.44 7.26 -8.16
C GLY A 99 -5.38 6.46 -6.87
N ALA A 100 -4.35 5.63 -6.68
CA ALA A 100 -4.13 4.91 -5.43
C ALA A 100 -3.80 5.88 -4.29
N GLY A 101 -2.88 6.82 -4.53
CA GLY A 101 -2.51 7.83 -3.54
C GLY A 101 -3.70 8.67 -3.11
N GLN A 102 -4.51 9.13 -4.07
CA GLN A 102 -5.71 9.91 -3.78
C GLN A 102 -6.75 9.10 -3.00
N ALA A 103 -7.00 7.85 -3.41
CA ALA A 103 -7.98 7.00 -2.73
C ALA A 103 -7.57 6.75 -1.27
N ILE A 104 -6.33 6.42 -1.04
CA ILE A 104 -5.79 6.18 0.31
C ILE A 104 -5.87 7.45 1.16
N PHE A 105 -5.43 8.58 0.61
CA PHE A 105 -5.46 9.87 1.31
C PHE A 105 -6.89 10.25 1.68
N ASN A 106 -7.82 10.18 0.73
CA ASN A 106 -9.20 10.57 0.95
C ASN A 106 -9.95 9.61 1.87
N THR A 107 -9.66 8.32 1.83
CA THR A 107 -10.22 7.35 2.77
C THR A 107 -9.86 7.71 4.20
N ARG A 108 -8.59 8.06 4.43
CA ARG A 108 -8.12 8.44 5.76
C ARG A 108 -8.69 9.79 6.21
N LEU A 109 -8.72 10.75 5.31
CA LEU A 109 -9.21 12.10 5.61
C LEU A 109 -10.72 12.12 5.86
N LEU A 110 -11.50 11.47 4.99
CA LEU A 110 -12.97 11.53 5.01
C LEU A 110 -13.60 10.38 5.79
N GLN A 111 -12.84 9.36 6.12
CA GLN A 111 -13.32 8.15 6.82
C GLN A 111 -14.47 7.48 6.05
N LYS A 112 -14.35 7.45 4.73
CA LYS A 112 -15.33 6.87 3.81
C LYS A 112 -14.63 6.06 2.76
N LYS A 113 -15.33 5.08 2.19
CA LYS A 113 -14.80 4.30 1.09
C LYS A 113 -14.55 5.19 -0.14
N GLN A 114 -13.46 4.92 -0.84
CA GLN A 114 -13.04 5.67 -2.01
C GLN A 114 -12.71 4.70 -3.14
N TYR A 115 -12.79 5.20 -4.36
CA TYR A 115 -12.38 4.50 -5.56
C TYR A 115 -11.41 5.38 -6.34
N GLY A 116 -10.42 4.75 -6.98
CA GLY A 116 -9.51 5.47 -7.87
C GLY A 116 -8.98 4.55 -8.95
N GLU A 117 -8.67 5.12 -10.10
CA GLU A 117 -7.95 4.44 -11.16
C GLU A 117 -6.49 4.88 -11.07
N CYS A 118 -5.62 3.91 -10.89
CA CYS A 118 -4.19 4.16 -10.75
C CYS A 118 -3.48 3.71 -12.01
N ASN A 119 -2.86 4.67 -12.70
CA ASN A 119 -2.00 4.40 -13.84
C ASN A 119 -0.59 4.79 -13.44
N MET A 120 0.26 3.80 -13.24
CA MET A 120 1.64 4.06 -12.81
C MET A 120 2.63 3.42 -13.76
N ILE A 121 3.83 3.96 -13.78
CA ILE A 121 4.96 3.33 -14.44
C ILE A 121 5.77 2.60 -13.38
N VAL A 122 5.95 1.30 -13.56
CA VAL A 122 6.74 0.47 -12.66
C VAL A 122 8.04 0.07 -13.34
N GLU A 123 9.08 -0.07 -12.55
CA GLU A 123 10.41 -0.42 -13.02
C GLU A 123 10.76 -1.82 -12.53
N ARG A 124 10.68 -2.81 -13.43
CA ARG A 124 10.96 -4.21 -13.11
C ARG A 124 11.99 -4.75 -14.09
N ASP A 125 12.98 -5.48 -13.58
CA ASP A 125 14.02 -6.11 -14.39
C ASP A 125 14.67 -5.12 -15.37
N GLN A 126 14.92 -3.89 -14.91
CA GLN A 126 15.51 -2.80 -15.67
C GLN A 126 14.65 -2.32 -16.85
N LYS A 127 13.35 -2.65 -16.82
CA LYS A 127 12.37 -2.21 -17.82
C LYS A 127 11.25 -1.44 -17.16
N GLU A 128 10.75 -0.43 -17.89
CA GLU A 128 9.54 0.29 -17.46
C GLU A 128 8.31 -0.36 -18.06
N GLU A 129 7.29 -0.53 -17.24
CA GLU A 129 5.99 -1.05 -17.65
C GLU A 129 4.88 -0.13 -17.13
N ALA A 130 3.86 0.08 -17.97
CA ALA A 130 2.65 0.76 -17.52
C ALA A 130 1.76 -0.24 -16.79
N LEU A 131 1.34 0.12 -15.59
CA LEU A 131 0.45 -0.68 -14.76
C LEU A 131 -0.83 0.11 -14.48
N SER A 132 -1.97 -0.48 -14.82
CA SER A 132 -3.28 0.12 -14.56
C SER A 132 -4.02 -0.70 -13.52
N LEU A 133 -4.47 -0.04 -12.47
CA LEU A 133 -5.18 -0.68 -11.35
C LEU A 133 -6.47 0.06 -11.05
N GLU A 134 -7.50 -0.68 -10.72
CA GLU A 134 -8.68 -0.14 -10.05
C GLU A 134 -8.48 -0.33 -8.55
N VAL A 135 -8.58 0.77 -7.80
CA VAL A 135 -8.31 0.78 -6.38
C VAL A 135 -9.57 1.09 -5.60
N TYR A 136 -9.98 0.17 -4.76
CA TYR A 136 -11.09 0.35 -3.82
C TYR A 136 -10.49 0.43 -2.43
N SER A 137 -10.67 1.55 -1.76
CA SER A 137 -10.10 1.80 -0.44
C SER A 137 -11.22 2.02 0.57
N ASN A 138 -11.14 1.31 1.70
CA ASN A 138 -12.14 1.37 2.77
C ASN A 138 -11.45 1.60 4.09
N PRO A 139 -12.03 2.45 4.98
CA PRO A 139 -11.49 2.57 6.32
C PRO A 139 -11.79 1.31 7.12
N LEU A 140 -10.84 0.89 7.95
CA LEU A 140 -10.98 -0.24 8.86
C LEU A 140 -10.77 0.26 10.28
N PHE A 141 -11.79 0.08 11.12
CA PHE A 141 -11.75 0.51 12.51
C PHE A 141 -11.55 -0.70 13.42
N ILE A 142 -10.56 -0.60 14.28
CA ILE A 142 -10.22 -1.68 15.23
C ILE A 142 -10.15 -1.10 16.62
#